data_a174995085bede680971ecca9ca1545b
#
_entry.id   a174995085bede680971ecca9ca1545b
#
_cell.length_a   1.000
_cell.length_b   1.000
_cell.length_c   1.000
_cell.angle_alpha   90.00
_cell.angle_beta   90.00
_cell.angle_gamma   90.00
#
_symmetry.space_group_name_H-M   'P 1'
#
loop_
_entity.id
_entity.type
_entity.pdbx_description
1 polymer ?
#
loop_
_entity_poly.entity_id
_entity_poly.type
_entity_poly.pdbx_seq_one_letter_code
_entity_poly.pdbx_strand_id
1 'polypeptide(L)'
;MARAGANAAEIVYPQIAVTGLGDYNRNSGYTQGTVDFKWVSTKYNYDRGAKLSVDAMDNQETYNLAFGMAGAELMRTKVAPEADAFTFATLAGIDGISKGDAKTLADAKAFLEELLLAKNKMDNDEVPEEGRILYATANLLNGLMMLDTYKSKEILSHFAIKKAVPQGRFYTAIDLLDGKSAGEEAGHYKKADAGKEINFMIIHKPAIIKHDKHVVSNVIPASANPDADADIVKYRKYGLVDVY
;
A
#
# COMPACT_ATOMS: atom_id res chain seq x y z
N MET A 1 -16.15 7.68 -8.52
CA MET A 1 -15.23 8.73 -8.99
C MET A 1 -14.85 9.61 -7.82
N ALA A 2 -13.59 9.59 -7.41
CA ALA A 2 -13.11 10.50 -6.36
C ALA A 2 -12.90 11.91 -6.93
N ARG A 3 -13.12 12.94 -6.10
CA ARG A 3 -12.92 14.36 -6.45
C ARG A 3 -12.08 15.06 -5.40
N ALA A 4 -11.47 16.18 -5.73
CA ALA A 4 -10.84 17.06 -4.74
C ALA A 4 -11.89 17.51 -3.71
N GLY A 5 -11.51 17.46 -2.42
CA GLY A 5 -12.37 17.95 -1.33
C GLY A 5 -12.45 19.48 -1.30
N ALA A 6 -13.24 20.01 -0.38
CA ALA A 6 -13.35 21.44 -0.13
C ALA A 6 -12.01 22.03 0.36
N ASN A 7 -11.22 21.22 1.07
CA ASN A 7 -9.88 21.57 1.52
C ASN A 7 -8.81 20.94 0.63
N ALA A 8 -7.71 21.63 0.45
CA ALA A 8 -6.59 21.16 -0.38
C ALA A 8 -5.98 19.82 0.10
N ALA A 9 -6.21 19.45 1.36
CA ALA A 9 -5.69 18.24 1.99
C ALA A 9 -6.68 17.06 2.03
N GLU A 10 -7.78 17.13 1.29
CA GLU A 10 -8.84 16.13 1.33
C GLU A 10 -9.19 15.62 -0.07
N ILE A 11 -9.65 14.38 -0.11
CA ILE A 11 -10.31 13.77 -1.26
C ILE A 11 -11.70 13.34 -0.84
N VAL A 12 -12.68 13.50 -1.72
CA VAL A 12 -14.05 13.04 -1.48
C VAL A 12 -14.42 11.97 -2.49
N TYR A 13 -15.12 10.94 -2.02
CA TYR A 13 -15.66 9.89 -2.86
C TYR A 13 -17.12 9.62 -2.51
N PRO A 14 -17.94 9.19 -3.49
CA PRO A 14 -19.34 8.91 -3.26
C PRO A 14 -19.52 7.58 -2.55
N GLN A 15 -20.42 7.54 -1.60
CA GLN A 15 -20.92 6.34 -0.98
C GLN A 15 -22.41 6.25 -1.19
N ILE A 16 -22.91 5.11 -1.65
CA ILE A 16 -24.32 4.87 -1.92
C ILE A 16 -24.79 3.65 -1.14
N ALA A 17 -25.94 3.79 -0.50
CA ALA A 17 -26.66 2.69 0.12
C ALA A 17 -28.09 2.65 -0.42
N VAL A 18 -28.62 1.46 -0.62
CA VAL A 18 -29.98 1.22 -1.11
C VAL A 18 -30.70 0.24 -0.18
N THR A 19 -31.98 0.41 -0.01
CA THR A 19 -32.82 -0.56 0.72
C THR A 19 -33.02 -1.81 -0.12
N GLY A 20 -33.20 -2.96 0.55
CA GLY A 20 -33.47 -4.22 -0.11
C GLY A 20 -34.84 -4.32 -0.75
N LEU A 21 -35.12 -5.47 -1.35
CA LEU A 21 -36.42 -5.79 -1.94
C LEU A 21 -37.46 -6.00 -0.84
N GLY A 22 -38.67 -5.57 -1.10
CA GLY A 22 -39.86 -5.89 -0.31
C GLY A 22 -40.89 -6.68 -1.09
N ASP A 23 -41.88 -7.20 -0.42
CA ASP A 23 -42.94 -7.98 -1.05
C ASP A 23 -43.78 -7.13 -2.01
N TYR A 24 -43.99 -7.64 -3.22
CA TYR A 24 -44.89 -7.05 -4.19
C TYR A 24 -46.34 -7.48 -3.92
N ASN A 25 -47.25 -6.53 -3.82
CA ASN A 25 -48.67 -6.80 -3.70
C ASN A 25 -49.40 -6.31 -4.95
N ARG A 26 -50.31 -7.15 -5.49
CA ARG A 26 -51.04 -6.82 -6.72
C ARG A 26 -51.93 -5.57 -6.57
N ASN A 27 -52.40 -5.25 -5.37
CA ASN A 27 -53.31 -4.13 -5.12
C ASN A 27 -52.56 -2.86 -4.72
N SER A 28 -51.40 -2.99 -3.99
CA SER A 28 -50.62 -1.84 -3.51
C SER A 28 -49.34 -1.59 -4.28
N GLY A 29 -48.92 -2.53 -5.17
CA GLY A 29 -47.76 -2.39 -6.02
C GLY A 29 -46.44 -2.71 -5.33
N TYR A 30 -45.40 -1.95 -5.67
CA TYR A 30 -44.05 -2.08 -5.14
C TYR A 30 -43.89 -1.43 -3.79
N THR A 31 -43.07 -2.04 -2.92
CA THR A 31 -42.61 -1.40 -1.69
C THR A 31 -41.64 -0.27 -2.05
N GLN A 32 -41.87 0.89 -1.42
CA GLN A 32 -41.02 2.05 -1.66
C GLN A 32 -39.69 1.89 -0.91
N GLY A 33 -38.58 1.81 -1.68
CA GLY A 33 -37.22 1.80 -1.16
C GLY A 33 -36.64 3.22 -1.10
N THR A 34 -35.56 3.37 -0.36
CA THR A 34 -34.76 4.61 -0.26
C THR A 34 -33.37 4.40 -0.80
N VAL A 35 -32.82 5.47 -1.37
CA VAL A 35 -31.42 5.55 -1.79
C VAL A 35 -30.76 6.62 -0.93
N ASP A 36 -29.76 6.24 -0.18
CA ASP A 36 -28.90 7.16 0.57
C ASP A 36 -27.59 7.38 -0.19
N PHE A 37 -27.35 8.63 -0.56
CA PHE A 37 -26.14 9.03 -1.27
C PHE A 37 -25.42 10.10 -0.47
N LYS A 38 -24.18 9.82 -0.09
CA LYS A 38 -23.34 10.77 0.65
C LYS A 38 -21.94 10.85 0.08
N TRP A 39 -21.34 12.02 0.24
CA TRP A 39 -19.92 12.23 -0.01
C TRP A 39 -19.15 12.00 1.29
N VAL A 40 -18.18 11.07 1.25
CA VAL A 40 -17.27 10.82 2.34
C VAL A 40 -15.95 11.48 2.03
N SER A 41 -15.39 12.23 3.00
CA SER A 41 -14.09 12.87 2.87
C SER A 41 -13.04 12.11 3.66
N THR A 42 -11.85 11.96 3.08
CA THR A 42 -10.68 11.43 3.77
C THR A 42 -9.46 12.32 3.52
N LYS A 43 -8.57 12.40 4.51
CA LYS A 43 -7.38 13.25 4.46
C LYS A 43 -6.19 12.48 3.93
N TYR A 44 -5.32 13.21 3.21
CA TYR A 44 -4.04 12.65 2.82
C TYR A 44 -3.20 12.31 4.05
N ASN A 45 -2.62 11.12 4.05
CA ASN A 45 -1.91 10.55 5.20
C ASN A 45 -0.43 10.24 4.93
N TYR A 46 0.08 10.61 3.75
CA TYR A 46 1.47 10.38 3.36
C TYR A 46 2.06 11.64 2.71
N ASP A 47 3.05 12.27 3.35
CA ASP A 47 3.81 13.40 2.80
C ASP A 47 5.29 13.22 3.13
N ARG A 48 6.04 12.70 2.17
CA ARG A 48 7.44 12.35 2.34
C ARG A 48 8.29 12.90 1.21
N GLY A 49 9.50 13.33 1.56
CA GLY A 49 10.43 13.85 0.58
C GLY A 49 11.88 13.76 1.03
N ALA A 50 12.77 13.83 0.06
CA ALA A 50 14.21 13.87 0.27
C ALA A 50 14.86 14.88 -0.67
N LYS A 51 15.95 15.49 -0.20
CA LYS A 51 16.86 16.31 -1.00
C LYS A 51 18.25 15.69 -0.88
N LEU A 52 18.82 15.28 -1.99
CA LEU A 52 20.20 14.82 -2.07
C LEU A 52 21.01 15.89 -2.79
N SER A 53 22.19 16.17 -2.30
CA SER A 53 23.15 17.12 -2.88
C SER A 53 24.45 16.39 -3.15
N VAL A 54 24.99 16.55 -4.34
CA VAL A 54 26.29 16.02 -4.75
C VAL A 54 27.14 17.22 -5.18
N ASP A 55 28.26 17.43 -4.49
CA ASP A 55 29.20 18.50 -4.82
C ASP A 55 29.70 18.36 -6.26
N ALA A 56 29.89 19.49 -6.96
CA ALA A 56 30.30 19.51 -8.36
C ALA A 56 31.68 18.88 -8.57
N MET A 57 32.61 19.08 -7.61
CA MET A 57 33.95 18.49 -7.64
C MET A 57 33.89 16.98 -7.45
N ASP A 58 33.14 16.49 -6.44
CA ASP A 58 32.94 15.06 -6.19
C ASP A 58 32.28 14.38 -7.39
N ASN A 59 31.31 15.06 -8.01
CA ASN A 59 30.65 14.54 -9.21
C ASN A 59 31.63 14.43 -10.40
N GLN A 60 32.51 15.43 -10.57
CA GLN A 60 33.54 15.40 -11.61
C GLN A 60 34.59 14.30 -11.35
N GLU A 61 35.06 14.12 -10.11
CA GLU A 61 35.97 13.06 -9.72
C GLU A 61 35.43 11.65 -9.98
N THR A 62 34.12 11.49 -9.88
CA THR A 62 33.43 10.22 -10.19
C THR A 62 32.93 10.12 -11.63
N TYR A 63 33.45 10.95 -12.55
CA TYR A 63 33.01 10.97 -13.95
C TYR A 63 31.50 11.18 -14.14
N ASN A 64 30.89 12.01 -13.30
CA ASN A 64 29.45 12.28 -13.25
C ASN A 64 28.57 11.05 -12.91
N LEU A 65 29.16 9.98 -12.39
CA LEU A 65 28.40 8.78 -11.99
C LEU A 65 27.67 8.96 -10.65
N ALA A 66 28.26 9.69 -9.70
CA ALA A 66 27.71 9.87 -8.37
C ALA A 66 26.29 10.48 -8.45
N PHE A 67 26.12 11.56 -9.18
CA PHE A 67 24.83 12.21 -9.35
C PHE A 67 23.85 11.36 -10.17
N GLY A 68 24.29 10.77 -11.29
CA GLY A 68 23.44 9.93 -12.13
C GLY A 68 22.87 8.72 -11.41
N MET A 69 23.61 8.15 -10.46
CA MET A 69 23.18 7.00 -9.68
C MET A 69 22.36 7.38 -8.43
N ALA A 70 22.59 8.54 -7.83
CA ALA A 70 21.99 8.93 -6.56
C ALA A 70 20.45 8.93 -6.60
N GLY A 71 19.86 9.48 -7.67
CA GLY A 71 18.40 9.52 -7.85
C GLY A 71 17.78 8.12 -8.00
N ALA A 72 18.39 7.29 -8.84
CA ALA A 72 17.93 5.92 -9.05
C ALA A 72 18.03 5.07 -7.77
N GLU A 73 19.14 5.21 -7.05
CA GLU A 73 19.36 4.49 -5.79
C GLU A 73 18.38 4.95 -4.70
N LEU A 74 18.11 6.26 -4.59
CA LEU A 74 17.07 6.78 -3.69
C LEU A 74 15.72 6.14 -3.97
N MET A 75 15.31 6.12 -5.24
CA MET A 75 14.01 5.52 -5.63
C MET A 75 13.95 4.04 -5.30
N ARG A 76 14.98 3.29 -5.62
CA ARG A 76 15.03 1.83 -5.46
C ARG A 76 15.13 1.39 -4.00
N THR A 77 15.95 2.08 -3.20
CA THR A 77 16.30 1.61 -1.85
C THR A 77 15.52 2.29 -0.74
N LYS A 78 14.98 3.48 -0.98
CA LYS A 78 14.27 4.27 0.04
C LYS A 78 12.81 4.51 -0.32
N VAL A 79 12.54 5.12 -1.46
CA VAL A 79 11.18 5.54 -1.80
C VAL A 79 10.23 4.35 -2.01
N ALA A 80 10.61 3.38 -2.84
CA ALA A 80 9.74 2.23 -3.12
C ALA A 80 9.52 1.35 -1.87
N PRO A 81 10.56 0.98 -1.08
CA PRO A 81 10.36 0.22 0.15
C PRO A 81 9.48 0.91 1.19
N GLU A 82 9.66 2.22 1.39
CA GLU A 82 8.87 2.98 2.35
C GLU A 82 7.41 3.09 1.93
N ALA A 83 7.15 3.38 0.64
CA ALA A 83 5.80 3.46 0.11
C ALA A 83 5.04 2.12 0.19
N ASP A 84 5.73 1.00 -0.05
CA ASP A 84 5.16 -0.33 0.11
C ASP A 84 4.85 -0.63 1.59
N ALA A 85 5.83 -0.42 2.49
CA ALA A 85 5.68 -0.66 3.91
C ALA A 85 4.56 0.20 4.51
N PHE A 86 4.49 1.48 4.13
CA PHE A 86 3.42 2.37 4.55
C PHE A 86 2.05 1.87 4.06
N THR A 87 1.96 1.43 2.80
CA THR A 87 0.71 0.90 2.25
C THR A 87 0.23 -0.31 3.04
N PHE A 88 1.09 -1.31 3.27
CA PHE A 88 0.71 -2.52 4.01
C PHE A 88 0.37 -2.24 5.47
N ALA A 89 1.17 -1.40 6.15
CA ALA A 89 0.92 -1.05 7.54
C ALA A 89 -0.39 -0.27 7.70
N THR A 90 -0.66 0.69 6.81
CA THR A 90 -1.93 1.44 6.83
C THR A 90 -3.11 0.52 6.63
N LEU A 91 -3.08 -0.36 5.61
CA LEU A 91 -4.16 -1.31 5.36
C LEU A 91 -4.36 -2.27 6.52
N ALA A 92 -3.28 -2.79 7.13
CA ALA A 92 -3.38 -3.67 8.30
C ALA A 92 -3.92 -2.96 9.56
N GLY A 93 -3.75 -1.64 9.64
CA GLY A 93 -4.22 -0.81 10.76
C GLY A 93 -5.69 -0.43 10.70
N ILE A 94 -6.34 -0.53 9.54
CA ILE A 94 -7.73 -0.11 9.37
C ILE A 94 -8.67 -0.97 10.22
N ASP A 95 -9.65 -0.32 10.85
CA ASP A 95 -10.68 -0.99 11.61
C ASP A 95 -11.73 -1.61 10.66
N GLY A 96 -12.31 -2.73 11.11
CA GLY A 96 -13.35 -3.43 10.34
C GLY A 96 -12.83 -4.42 9.30
N ILE A 97 -11.54 -4.44 8.98
CA ILE A 97 -10.97 -5.48 8.14
C ILE A 97 -10.82 -6.80 8.89
N SER A 98 -10.96 -7.91 8.16
CA SER A 98 -10.73 -9.24 8.72
C SER A 98 -9.24 -9.47 8.99
N LYS A 99 -8.89 -9.78 10.23
CA LYS A 99 -7.52 -10.09 10.66
C LYS A 99 -7.46 -11.55 11.11
N GLY A 100 -6.45 -12.28 10.67
CA GLY A 100 -6.12 -13.60 11.21
C GLY A 100 -5.37 -13.50 12.54
N ASP A 101 -5.38 -14.57 13.30
CA ASP A 101 -4.57 -14.67 14.52
C ASP A 101 -3.08 -14.62 14.20
N ALA A 102 -2.29 -14.08 15.13
CA ALA A 102 -0.84 -14.09 15.00
C ALA A 102 -0.33 -15.53 15.08
N LYS A 103 0.17 -16.06 13.97
CA LYS A 103 0.71 -17.42 13.84
C LYS A 103 2.04 -17.41 13.12
N THR A 104 2.94 -18.29 13.54
CA THR A 104 4.10 -18.65 12.74
C THR A 104 3.72 -19.79 11.80
N LEU A 105 3.79 -19.54 10.50
CA LEU A 105 3.53 -20.55 9.48
C LEU A 105 4.83 -21.31 9.21
N ALA A 106 4.92 -22.51 9.79
CA ALA A 106 6.16 -23.27 9.79
C ALA A 106 6.51 -23.87 8.41
N ASP A 107 5.49 -24.17 7.60
CA ASP A 107 5.64 -24.81 6.31
C ASP A 107 4.56 -24.38 5.30
N ALA A 108 4.73 -24.82 4.07
CA ALA A 108 3.82 -24.53 2.99
C ALA A 108 2.41 -25.13 3.17
N LYS A 109 2.28 -26.23 3.92
CA LYS A 109 1.00 -26.87 4.20
C LYS A 109 0.19 -26.03 5.17
N ALA A 110 0.82 -25.55 6.26
CA ALA A 110 0.19 -24.63 7.21
C ALA A 110 -0.24 -23.33 6.51
N PHE A 111 0.58 -22.82 5.58
CA PHE A 111 0.20 -21.67 4.78
C PHE A 111 -1.00 -21.96 3.87
N LEU A 112 -1.04 -23.11 3.22
CA LEU A 112 -2.17 -23.53 2.38
C LEU A 112 -3.49 -23.57 3.16
N GLU A 113 -3.46 -24.11 4.38
CA GLU A 113 -4.61 -24.20 5.27
C GLU A 113 -5.11 -22.80 5.68
N GLU A 114 -4.23 -21.90 6.11
CA GLU A 114 -4.60 -20.53 6.49
C GLU A 114 -5.08 -19.70 5.29
N LEU A 115 -4.48 -19.89 4.12
CA LEU A 115 -4.90 -19.23 2.89
C LEU A 115 -6.31 -19.65 2.48
N LEU A 116 -6.64 -20.95 2.64
CA LEU A 116 -7.97 -21.46 2.37
C LEU A 116 -9.00 -20.88 3.37
N LEU A 117 -8.66 -20.79 4.65
CA LEU A 117 -9.52 -20.17 5.65
C LEU A 117 -9.79 -18.70 5.34
N ALA A 118 -8.76 -17.96 4.97
CA ALA A 118 -8.90 -16.54 4.59
C ALA A 118 -9.76 -16.38 3.32
N LYS A 119 -9.55 -17.25 2.31
CA LYS A 119 -10.39 -17.27 1.11
C LYS A 119 -11.86 -17.54 1.46
N ASN A 120 -12.13 -18.57 2.25
CA ASN A 120 -13.49 -18.94 2.65
C ASN A 120 -14.17 -17.80 3.39
N LYS A 121 -13.44 -17.06 4.22
CA LYS A 121 -13.98 -15.89 4.90
C LYS A 121 -14.39 -14.79 3.91
N MET A 122 -13.55 -14.50 2.92
CA MET A 122 -13.91 -13.53 1.89
C MET A 122 -15.13 -13.99 1.05
N ASP A 123 -15.27 -15.29 0.80
CA ASP A 123 -16.42 -15.84 0.07
C ASP A 123 -17.70 -15.71 0.90
N ASN A 124 -17.64 -15.99 2.21
CA ASN A 124 -18.76 -15.81 3.14
C ASN A 124 -19.15 -14.33 3.33
N ASP A 125 -18.18 -13.43 3.22
CA ASP A 125 -18.39 -11.97 3.25
C ASP A 125 -18.84 -11.42 1.87
N GLU A 126 -19.15 -12.31 0.92
CA GLU A 126 -19.62 -11.98 -0.45
C GLU A 126 -18.68 -11.06 -1.24
N VAL A 127 -17.38 -11.06 -0.92
CA VAL A 127 -16.39 -10.30 -1.69
C VAL A 127 -16.20 -10.94 -3.05
N PRO A 128 -16.31 -10.20 -4.17
CA PRO A 128 -16.11 -10.77 -5.50
C PRO A 128 -14.74 -11.44 -5.65
N GLU A 129 -14.69 -12.58 -6.34
CA GLU A 129 -13.44 -13.29 -6.58
C GLU A 129 -12.55 -12.55 -7.58
N GLU A 130 -13.17 -11.89 -8.55
CA GLU A 130 -12.48 -11.08 -9.52
C GLU A 130 -11.78 -9.89 -8.84
N GLY A 131 -10.51 -9.69 -9.17
CA GLY A 131 -9.73 -8.57 -8.62
C GLY A 131 -9.11 -8.84 -7.25
N ARG A 132 -9.18 -10.07 -6.70
CA ARG A 132 -8.44 -10.45 -5.51
C ARG A 132 -6.95 -10.60 -5.82
N ILE A 133 -6.12 -9.95 -5.02
CA ILE A 133 -4.66 -9.97 -5.11
C ILE A 133 -4.11 -10.61 -3.85
N LEU A 134 -3.26 -11.61 -4.03
CA LEU A 134 -2.52 -12.23 -2.93
C LEU A 134 -1.12 -11.60 -2.82
N TYR A 135 -0.84 -11.02 -1.67
CA TYR A 135 0.49 -10.63 -1.23
C TYR A 135 0.94 -11.62 -0.15
N ALA A 136 2.10 -12.21 -0.30
CA ALA A 136 2.67 -13.12 0.69
C ALA A 136 4.19 -12.98 0.73
N THR A 137 4.80 -13.40 1.83
CA THR A 137 6.27 -13.45 1.89
C THR A 137 6.81 -14.41 0.84
N ALA A 138 8.00 -14.12 0.30
CA ALA A 138 8.60 -14.92 -0.76
C ALA A 138 8.77 -16.41 -0.36
N ASN A 139 9.14 -16.66 0.90
CA ASN A 139 9.32 -18.03 1.40
C ASN A 139 8.01 -18.82 1.38
N LEU A 140 6.91 -18.22 1.83
CA LEU A 140 5.60 -18.88 1.86
C LEU A 140 5.06 -19.12 0.46
N LEU A 141 5.14 -18.10 -0.42
CA LEU A 141 4.64 -18.22 -1.78
C LEU A 141 5.43 -19.25 -2.59
N ASN A 142 6.76 -19.24 -2.52
CA ASN A 142 7.62 -20.22 -3.17
C ASN A 142 7.41 -21.62 -2.59
N GLY A 143 7.27 -21.74 -1.26
CA GLY A 143 6.96 -23.01 -0.61
C GLY A 143 5.65 -23.62 -1.09
N LEU A 144 4.60 -22.78 -1.26
CA LEU A 144 3.32 -23.24 -1.80
C LEU A 144 3.41 -23.70 -3.26
N MET A 145 4.21 -23.02 -4.07
CA MET A 145 4.49 -23.44 -5.45
C MET A 145 5.26 -24.77 -5.50
N MET A 146 6.19 -24.99 -4.56
CA MET A 146 6.97 -26.24 -4.48
C MET A 146 6.15 -27.45 -4.04
N LEU A 147 5.03 -27.28 -3.35
CA LEU A 147 4.14 -28.40 -3.00
C LEU A 147 3.63 -29.16 -4.24
N ASP A 148 3.48 -28.46 -5.36
CA ASP A 148 3.05 -29.01 -6.67
C ASP A 148 1.85 -29.97 -6.60
N THR A 149 0.94 -29.73 -5.65
CA THR A 149 -0.28 -30.51 -5.48
C THR A 149 -1.44 -29.87 -6.25
N TYR A 150 -2.46 -30.66 -6.56
CA TYR A 150 -3.69 -30.13 -7.16
C TYR A 150 -4.29 -29.01 -6.30
N LYS A 151 -4.34 -29.20 -4.98
CA LYS A 151 -4.89 -28.22 -4.03
C LYS A 151 -4.11 -26.90 -4.01
N SER A 152 -2.78 -26.95 -4.08
CA SER A 152 -1.96 -25.73 -4.10
C SER A 152 -2.12 -24.95 -5.42
N LYS A 153 -2.25 -25.65 -6.53
CA LYS A 153 -2.50 -25.02 -7.84
C LYS A 153 -3.90 -24.41 -7.91
N GLU A 154 -4.90 -25.13 -7.42
CA GLU A 154 -6.28 -24.69 -7.41
C GLU A 154 -6.46 -23.43 -6.58
N ILE A 155 -5.98 -23.39 -5.33
CA ILE A 155 -6.11 -22.20 -4.49
C ILE A 155 -5.40 -20.99 -5.08
N LEU A 156 -4.24 -21.19 -5.70
CA LEU A 156 -3.52 -20.10 -6.36
C LEU A 156 -4.25 -19.57 -7.61
N SER A 157 -5.07 -20.40 -8.27
CA SER A 157 -5.84 -19.97 -9.45
C SER A 157 -6.93 -18.94 -9.13
N HIS A 158 -7.44 -18.92 -7.90
CA HIS A 158 -8.44 -17.96 -7.45
C HIS A 158 -7.90 -16.52 -7.27
N PHE A 159 -6.61 -16.33 -7.36
CA PHE A 159 -5.99 -15.01 -7.27
C PHE A 159 -5.46 -14.57 -8.63
N ALA A 160 -6.03 -13.50 -9.19
CA ALA A 160 -5.59 -12.93 -10.46
C ALA A 160 -4.12 -12.51 -10.43
N ILE A 161 -3.67 -11.96 -9.31
CA ILE A 161 -2.31 -11.49 -9.11
C ILE A 161 -1.76 -12.09 -7.81
N LYS A 162 -0.56 -12.65 -7.88
CA LYS A 162 0.21 -13.17 -6.76
C LYS A 162 1.54 -12.44 -6.70
N LYS A 163 1.85 -11.79 -5.58
CA LYS A 163 3.09 -11.01 -5.41
C LYS A 163 3.84 -11.43 -4.17
N ALA A 164 5.10 -11.77 -4.36
CA ALA A 164 6.03 -11.95 -3.25
C ALA A 164 6.44 -10.59 -2.69
N VAL A 165 6.36 -10.44 -1.38
CA VAL A 165 6.73 -9.23 -0.65
C VAL A 165 7.91 -9.55 0.27
N PRO A 166 9.02 -8.77 0.22
CA PRO A 166 10.09 -8.91 1.19
C PRO A 166 9.58 -8.62 2.61
N GLN A 167 9.98 -9.44 3.60
CA GLN A 167 9.53 -9.29 4.99
C GLN A 167 9.83 -7.90 5.56
N GLY A 168 10.95 -7.29 5.19
CA GLY A 168 11.32 -5.94 5.63
C GLY A 168 10.35 -4.81 5.25
N ARG A 169 9.34 -5.09 4.41
CA ARG A 169 8.28 -4.14 4.02
C ARG A 169 6.88 -4.58 4.47
N PHE A 170 6.79 -5.70 5.19
CA PHE A 170 5.52 -6.37 5.40
C PHE A 170 5.21 -6.49 6.89
N TYR A 171 4.82 -5.34 7.48
CA TYR A 171 4.53 -5.18 8.89
C TYR A 171 3.13 -4.62 9.10
N THR A 172 2.51 -4.94 10.23
CA THR A 172 1.18 -4.42 10.62
C THR A 172 1.23 -2.97 11.10
N ALA A 173 2.40 -2.51 11.55
CA ALA A 173 2.63 -1.12 11.92
C ALA A 173 4.10 -0.75 11.71
N ILE A 174 4.35 0.48 11.29
CA ILE A 174 5.68 1.06 11.08
C ILE A 174 5.72 2.47 11.66
N ASP A 175 6.91 2.90 12.07
CA ASP A 175 7.21 4.29 12.41
C ASP A 175 7.94 4.93 11.23
N LEU A 176 7.44 6.06 10.76
CA LEU A 176 8.11 6.88 9.75
C LEU A 176 9.06 7.83 10.46
N LEU A 177 10.35 7.71 10.17
CA LEU A 177 11.40 8.54 10.77
C LEU A 177 11.45 9.89 10.04
N ASP A 178 11.53 10.98 10.78
CA ASP A 178 11.42 12.34 10.24
C ASP A 178 12.68 12.84 9.50
N GLY A 179 13.81 12.16 9.68
CA GLY A 179 15.10 12.53 9.08
C GLY A 179 15.74 13.78 9.71
N LYS A 180 15.28 14.19 10.90
CA LYS A 180 15.76 15.43 11.57
C LYS A 180 16.00 15.27 13.06
N SER A 181 15.14 14.51 13.76
CA SER A 181 15.23 14.28 15.18
C SER A 181 16.43 13.41 15.53
N ALA A 182 16.98 13.57 16.74
CA ALA A 182 18.09 12.77 17.23
C ALA A 182 17.74 11.27 17.21
N GLY A 183 18.56 10.46 16.54
CA GLY A 183 18.33 9.04 16.30
C GLY A 183 17.46 8.72 15.10
N GLU A 184 16.95 9.71 14.39
CA GLU A 184 16.12 9.55 13.17
C GLU A 184 16.75 10.21 11.93
N GLU A 185 17.99 10.67 12.01
CA GLU A 185 18.67 11.46 10.96
C GLU A 185 18.76 10.70 9.61
N ALA A 186 18.76 9.38 9.66
CA ALA A 186 18.76 8.56 8.46
C ALA A 186 17.42 8.58 7.70
N GLY A 187 16.35 9.09 8.34
CA GLY A 187 15.01 9.06 7.79
C GLY A 187 14.53 7.62 7.53
N HIS A 188 13.67 7.43 6.52
CA HIS A 188 13.12 6.14 6.14
C HIS A 188 12.06 5.64 7.16
N TYR A 189 11.91 4.33 7.33
CA TYR A 189 10.99 3.75 8.30
C TYR A 189 11.64 2.62 9.09
N LYS A 190 11.06 2.31 10.23
CA LYS A 190 11.36 1.09 11.01
C LYS A 190 10.06 0.39 11.39
N LYS A 191 10.16 -0.89 11.74
CA LYS A 191 9.04 -1.62 12.34
C LYS A 191 8.70 -0.94 13.68
N ALA A 192 7.44 -0.58 13.90
CA ALA A 192 6.98 -0.06 15.18
C ALA A 192 7.07 -1.13 16.28
N ASP A 193 7.21 -0.73 17.53
CA ASP A 193 7.32 -1.67 18.66
C ASP A 193 6.10 -2.59 18.77
N ALA A 194 4.90 -2.07 18.52
CA ALA A 194 3.67 -2.85 18.45
C ALA A 194 3.48 -3.59 17.10
N GLY A 195 4.33 -3.31 16.11
CA GLY A 195 4.24 -3.89 14.78
C GLY A 195 4.58 -5.38 14.78
N LYS A 196 3.79 -6.16 14.05
CA LYS A 196 4.01 -7.59 13.83
C LYS A 196 4.35 -7.86 12.38
N GLU A 197 5.01 -8.97 12.12
CA GLU A 197 5.27 -9.45 10.77
C GLU A 197 3.98 -9.97 10.14
N ILE A 198 3.73 -9.59 8.89
CA ILE A 198 2.61 -10.10 8.11
C ILE A 198 3.11 -11.28 7.29
N ASN A 199 2.42 -12.41 7.38
CA ASN A 199 2.69 -13.59 6.57
C ASN A 199 2.14 -13.44 5.16
N PHE A 200 0.87 -13.05 5.07
CA PHE A 200 0.18 -12.78 3.81
C PHE A 200 -0.98 -11.80 4.01
N MET A 201 -1.44 -11.22 2.92
CA MET A 201 -2.57 -10.31 2.85
C MET A 201 -3.32 -10.55 1.53
N ILE A 202 -4.64 -10.70 1.60
CA ILE A 202 -5.50 -10.75 0.42
C ILE A 202 -6.21 -9.42 0.31
N ILE A 203 -6.13 -8.80 -0.85
CA ILE A 203 -6.71 -7.49 -1.12
C ILE A 203 -7.65 -7.60 -2.32
N HIS A 204 -8.89 -7.14 -2.15
CA HIS A 204 -9.78 -6.90 -3.28
C HIS A 204 -9.47 -5.51 -3.85
N LYS A 205 -8.93 -5.45 -5.05
CA LYS A 205 -8.41 -4.22 -5.65
C LYS A 205 -9.39 -3.04 -5.63
N PRO A 206 -10.69 -3.20 -5.95
CA PRO A 206 -11.66 -2.10 -5.92
C PRO A 206 -11.89 -1.50 -4.52
N ALA A 207 -11.59 -2.23 -3.44
CA ALA A 207 -11.78 -1.74 -2.07
C ALA A 207 -10.69 -0.77 -1.62
N ILE A 208 -9.56 -0.68 -2.34
CA ILE A 208 -8.43 0.15 -1.95
C ILE A 208 -8.52 1.51 -2.63
N ILE A 209 -8.40 2.56 -1.81
CA ILE A 209 -8.24 3.94 -2.27
C ILE A 209 -6.76 4.29 -2.14
N LYS A 210 -6.05 4.35 -3.27
CA LYS A 210 -4.67 4.83 -3.33
C LYS A 210 -4.60 5.96 -4.34
N HIS A 211 -4.29 7.15 -3.87
CA HIS A 211 -4.24 8.35 -4.69
C HIS A 211 -3.00 9.18 -4.37
N ASP A 212 -2.20 9.44 -5.39
CA ASP A 212 -1.02 10.31 -5.31
C ASP A 212 -1.42 11.68 -5.87
N LYS A 213 -1.56 12.68 -4.99
CA LYS A 213 -1.95 14.04 -5.36
C LYS A 213 -0.80 14.81 -5.99
N HIS A 214 0.41 14.60 -5.47
CA HIS A 214 1.58 15.34 -5.87
C HIS A 214 2.81 14.43 -5.78
N VAL A 215 3.46 14.25 -6.91
CA VAL A 215 4.74 13.55 -6.99
C VAL A 215 5.69 14.44 -7.76
N VAL A 216 6.77 14.86 -7.11
CA VAL A 216 7.82 15.67 -7.71
C VAL A 216 9.11 14.88 -7.68
N SER A 217 9.73 14.74 -8.84
CA SER A 217 11.12 14.36 -8.98
C SER A 217 11.79 15.46 -9.81
N ASN A 218 12.64 16.25 -9.19
CA ASN A 218 13.28 17.38 -9.85
C ASN A 218 14.79 17.36 -9.64
N VAL A 219 15.49 17.71 -10.68
CA VAL A 219 16.95 17.83 -10.73
C VAL A 219 17.29 19.31 -10.93
N ILE A 220 18.13 19.85 -10.06
CA ILE A 220 18.67 21.19 -10.15
C ILE A 220 20.18 21.07 -10.35
N PRO A 221 20.71 21.46 -11.52
CA PRO A 221 22.14 21.40 -11.76
C PRO A 221 22.89 22.44 -10.93
N ALA A 222 24.16 22.22 -10.65
CA ALA A 222 25.03 23.13 -9.88
C ALA A 222 24.96 24.58 -10.39
N SER A 223 24.92 24.76 -11.73
CA SER A 223 24.81 26.09 -12.37
C SER A 223 23.51 26.85 -12.05
N ALA A 224 22.46 26.16 -11.58
CA ALA A 224 21.17 26.74 -11.21
C ALA A 224 20.91 26.68 -9.69
N ASN A 225 21.88 26.21 -8.92
CA ASN A 225 21.80 26.13 -7.45
C ASN A 225 22.41 27.41 -6.85
N PRO A 226 21.60 28.28 -6.21
CA PRO A 226 22.11 29.52 -5.63
C PRO A 226 22.84 29.33 -4.29
N ASP A 227 22.68 28.16 -3.66
CA ASP A 227 23.13 27.93 -2.28
C ASP A 227 24.53 27.29 -2.23
N ALA A 228 24.90 26.52 -3.25
CA ALA A 228 26.16 25.77 -3.28
C ALA A 228 26.50 25.32 -4.70
N ASP A 229 27.79 25.10 -4.97
CA ASP A 229 28.24 24.47 -6.22
C ASP A 229 28.03 22.96 -6.19
N ALA A 230 26.74 22.56 -6.26
CA ALA A 230 26.31 21.18 -6.11
C ALA A 230 25.07 20.88 -6.93
N ASP A 231 25.04 19.72 -7.54
CA ASP A 231 23.86 19.17 -8.18
C ASP A 231 22.86 18.63 -7.12
N ILE A 232 21.57 18.91 -7.29
CA ILE A 232 20.53 18.55 -6.32
C ILE A 232 19.49 17.65 -6.98
N VAL A 233 19.18 16.51 -6.33
CA VAL A 233 17.98 15.70 -6.60
C VAL A 233 16.96 15.95 -5.50
N LYS A 234 15.75 16.38 -5.88
CA LYS A 234 14.60 16.53 -4.97
C LYS A 234 13.54 15.53 -5.32
N TYR A 235 13.03 14.84 -4.30
CA TYR A 235 11.88 13.96 -4.42
C TYR A 235 10.86 14.33 -3.34
N ARG A 236 9.58 14.41 -3.70
CA ARG A 236 8.47 14.52 -2.77
C ARG A 236 7.26 13.76 -3.28
N LYS A 237 6.61 13.04 -2.39
CA LYS A 237 5.35 12.35 -2.65
C LYS A 237 4.33 12.72 -1.58
N TYR A 238 3.18 13.23 -2.04
CA TYR A 238 2.03 13.53 -1.21
C TYR A 238 0.85 12.72 -1.69
N GLY A 239 0.35 11.83 -0.84
CA GLY A 239 -0.63 10.83 -1.24
C GLY A 239 -1.50 10.33 -0.09
N LEU A 240 -2.40 9.41 -0.46
CA LEU A 240 -3.36 8.75 0.41
C LEU A 240 -3.34 7.25 0.18
N VAL A 241 -3.45 6.51 1.27
CA VAL A 241 -3.82 5.09 1.28
C VAL A 241 -4.98 4.92 2.26
N ASP A 242 -6.09 4.36 1.80
CA ASP A 242 -7.30 4.13 2.59
C ASP A 242 -8.10 2.97 1.97
N VAL A 243 -9.20 2.57 2.59
CA VAL A 243 -10.17 1.62 2.03
C VAL A 243 -11.54 2.27 1.85
N TYR A 244 -12.32 1.69 0.93
CA TYR A 244 -13.66 2.16 0.59
C TYR A 244 -14.71 1.66 1.56
#